data_888c1f11f801f1f33f0cec3d1612178c
#
_entry.id   888c1f11f801f1f33f0cec3d1612178c
#
_cell.length_a   1.000
_cell.length_b   1.000
_cell.length_c   1.000
_cell.angle_alpha   90.00
_cell.angle_beta   90.00
_cell.angle_gamma   90.00
#
_symmetry.space_group_name_H-M   'P 1'
#
loop_
_entity.id
_entity.type
_entity.pdbx_description
1 polymer ?
#
loop_
_entity_poly.entity_id
_entity_poly.type
_entity_poly.pdbx_seq_one_letter_code
_entity_poly.pdbx_strand_id
1 'polypeptide(L)'
;MIKRLTSFLIVTIFLFCITCCKVNISEEKNPFMPVIVPEMVKVSGGIIEGKDYPWAPPVGNFPKGRRVQLSDFYIGKYEVTQEEYYSVMKDEVVSVTAYVDGVGERTAEFFVDSRPSFCKPNNPSYHCFEGENQERRPVEGITFYDALWYCNVLSRKTGLEPVYKIKVIEVTSVNFSSHITSAEVEMIPGANGYRLPTACEAEYAMRGGDPNKPDWDYLFSGAASESGKERYSINKGLDPVGWYRYNNKTGVSGTSDSDQENNTYYSYKGTHEVGLKKPNRLGLYDMSGNVSEYCYGKIDYTKEPKYTGELEINPVRIDETANDRPSYGGSWRSGAGSAIVHSFPANNDSFSNANTGFRVVRSGD
;
A
#
# COMPACT_ATOMS: atom_id res chain seq x y z
N MET A 1 3.74 -28.25 40.42
CA MET A 1 5.15 -28.26 39.91
C MET A 1 5.05 -28.09 38.37
N ILE A 2 4.96 -26.86 37.88
CA ILE A 2 4.77 -26.54 36.46
C ILE A 2 6.05 -25.84 36.00
N LYS A 3 6.79 -26.51 35.11
CA LYS A 3 8.01 -25.98 34.51
C LYS A 3 7.65 -24.91 33.48
N ARG A 4 8.12 -23.69 33.71
CA ARG A 4 8.15 -22.64 32.72
C ARG A 4 9.25 -22.95 31.68
N LEU A 5 8.88 -23.10 30.41
CA LEU A 5 9.83 -23.06 29.31
C LEU A 5 10.08 -21.59 28.98
N THR A 6 11.27 -21.13 29.25
CA THR A 6 11.78 -19.85 28.75
C THR A 6 12.42 -20.10 27.39
N SER A 7 11.85 -19.53 26.35
CA SER A 7 12.47 -19.52 25.03
C SER A 7 13.63 -18.53 25.03
N PHE A 8 14.85 -19.06 24.94
CA PHE A 8 16.07 -18.29 24.71
C PHE A 8 16.16 -17.96 23.23
N LEU A 9 15.98 -16.70 22.87
CA LEU A 9 16.34 -16.16 21.55
C LEU A 9 17.84 -15.90 21.56
N ILE A 10 18.60 -16.76 20.89
CA ILE A 10 20.05 -16.60 20.74
C ILE A 10 20.31 -15.57 19.65
N VAL A 11 20.66 -14.35 20.06
CA VAL A 11 21.22 -13.33 19.17
C VAL A 11 22.70 -13.69 18.94
N THR A 12 22.99 -14.30 17.82
CA THR A 12 24.36 -14.57 17.40
C THR A 12 24.98 -13.33 16.78
N ILE A 13 25.70 -12.55 17.57
CA ILE A 13 26.51 -11.44 17.07
C ILE A 13 27.79 -12.05 16.45
N PHE A 14 27.88 -12.03 15.12
CA PHE A 14 29.13 -12.28 14.41
C PHE A 14 30.02 -11.03 14.50
N LEU A 15 31.05 -11.08 15.35
CA LEU A 15 32.16 -10.14 15.29
C LEU A 15 33.03 -10.48 14.06
N PHE A 16 32.85 -9.73 12.96
CA PHE A 16 33.81 -9.76 11.88
C PHE A 16 34.96 -8.78 12.20
N CYS A 17 36.14 -9.34 12.37
CA CYS A 17 37.39 -8.61 12.48
C CYS A 17 37.70 -7.94 11.12
N ILE A 18 37.48 -6.62 11.01
CA ILE A 18 37.79 -5.86 9.82
C ILE A 18 39.31 -5.54 9.85
N THR A 19 40.10 -6.37 9.20
CA THR A 19 41.45 -5.97 8.78
C THR A 19 41.31 -5.10 7.53
N CYS A 20 41.76 -3.90 7.69
CA CYS A 20 41.73 -2.74 6.79
C CYS A 20 42.33 -3.06 5.42
N CYS A 21 41.52 -3.15 4.39
CA CYS A 21 41.91 -2.75 3.03
C CYS A 21 41.26 -1.41 2.73
N LYS A 22 42.05 -0.33 2.77
CA LYS A 22 41.63 0.96 2.23
C LYS A 22 41.52 0.81 0.70
N VAL A 23 40.34 0.53 0.23
CA VAL A 23 39.96 0.78 -1.15
C VAL A 23 39.58 2.27 -1.23
N ASN A 24 40.41 3.08 -1.82
CA ASN A 24 40.04 4.45 -2.24
C ASN A 24 39.02 4.30 -3.37
N ILE A 25 37.76 4.18 -3.02
CA ILE A 25 36.67 4.49 -3.95
C ILE A 25 36.55 6.01 -3.91
N SER A 26 36.97 6.68 -4.96
CA SER A 26 36.56 8.05 -5.21
C SER A 26 35.05 8.05 -5.32
N GLU A 27 34.36 8.44 -4.24
CA GLU A 27 32.95 8.79 -4.31
C GLU A 27 32.84 10.01 -5.24
N GLU A 28 32.56 9.78 -6.52
CA GLU A 28 31.86 10.76 -7.31
C GLU A 28 30.55 11.00 -6.56
N LYS A 29 30.44 12.12 -5.86
CA LYS A 29 29.20 12.63 -5.30
C LYS A 29 28.24 12.76 -6.47
N ASN A 30 27.39 11.74 -6.64
CA ASN A 30 26.35 11.70 -7.64
C ASN A 30 25.54 13.00 -7.52
N PRO A 31 25.27 13.72 -8.62
CA PRO A 31 24.58 14.99 -8.56
C PRO A 31 23.23 14.78 -7.83
N PHE A 32 22.90 15.74 -7.00
CA PHE A 32 21.70 15.81 -6.18
C PHE A 32 20.48 15.38 -7.01
N MET A 33 19.98 14.16 -6.81
CA MET A 33 18.79 13.70 -7.48
C MET A 33 17.59 14.37 -6.81
N PRO A 34 16.83 15.21 -7.54
CA PRO A 34 15.69 15.90 -6.94
C PRO A 34 14.64 14.87 -6.49
N VAL A 35 13.95 15.22 -5.41
CA VAL A 35 12.79 14.43 -4.96
C VAL A 35 11.69 14.52 -6.02
N ILE A 36 11.21 13.38 -6.46
CA ILE A 36 10.05 13.28 -7.35
C ILE A 36 8.80 13.24 -6.47
N VAL A 37 8.01 14.30 -6.54
CA VAL A 37 6.78 14.43 -5.74
C VAL A 37 5.62 13.79 -6.52
N PRO A 38 4.82 12.89 -5.90
CA PRO A 38 3.65 12.33 -6.56
C PRO A 38 2.67 13.38 -7.06
N GLU A 39 2.11 13.19 -8.25
CA GLU A 39 1.03 14.03 -8.77
C GLU A 39 -0.23 13.84 -7.94
N MET A 40 -0.80 14.93 -7.42
CA MET A 40 -1.93 14.89 -6.49
C MET A 40 -3.21 15.41 -7.14
N VAL A 41 -4.32 14.76 -6.81
CA VAL A 41 -5.68 15.17 -7.21
C VAL A 41 -6.42 15.68 -5.98
N LYS A 42 -7.06 16.85 -6.08
CA LYS A 42 -7.93 17.36 -5.02
C LYS A 42 -9.25 16.59 -5.02
N VAL A 43 -9.65 16.10 -3.85
CA VAL A 43 -10.93 15.46 -3.60
C VAL A 43 -11.72 16.35 -2.64
N SER A 44 -12.87 16.83 -3.07
CA SER A 44 -13.77 17.56 -2.18
C SER A 44 -14.43 16.58 -1.22
N GLY A 45 -14.35 16.87 0.04
CA GLY A 45 -15.02 16.11 1.10
C GLY A 45 -16.53 16.33 1.09
N GLY A 46 -17.20 15.74 2.04
CA GLY A 46 -18.65 15.86 2.18
C GLY A 46 -19.20 14.94 3.25
N ILE A 47 -20.52 14.99 3.45
CA ILE A 47 -21.25 14.08 4.33
C ILE A 47 -21.78 12.93 3.49
N ILE A 48 -21.46 11.72 3.89
CA ILE A 48 -21.89 10.47 3.26
C ILE A 48 -22.89 9.79 4.19
N GLU A 49 -24.12 9.64 3.72
CA GLU A 49 -25.12 8.79 4.34
C GLU A 49 -24.95 7.37 3.79
N GLY A 50 -24.61 6.44 4.65
CA GLY A 50 -24.44 5.04 4.28
C GLY A 50 -25.74 4.41 3.80
N LYS A 51 -25.65 3.45 2.87
CA LYS A 51 -26.81 2.80 2.27
C LYS A 51 -26.61 1.31 2.07
N ASP A 52 -27.68 0.62 1.75
CA ASP A 52 -27.61 -0.76 1.25
C ASP A 52 -27.15 -0.76 -0.22
N TYR A 53 -26.26 -1.67 -0.57
CA TYR A 53 -25.76 -1.83 -1.93
C TYR A 53 -26.31 -3.11 -2.56
N PRO A 54 -26.74 -3.09 -3.84
CA PRO A 54 -27.46 -4.21 -4.46
C PRO A 54 -26.59 -5.45 -4.71
N TRP A 55 -25.26 -5.34 -4.58
CA TRP A 55 -24.31 -6.37 -4.96
C TRP A 55 -23.44 -6.89 -3.81
N ALA A 56 -23.66 -6.48 -2.56
CA ALA A 56 -22.80 -6.90 -1.45
C ALA A 56 -23.57 -7.21 -0.17
N PRO A 57 -23.08 -8.15 0.65
CA PRO A 57 -23.25 -8.01 2.09
C PRO A 57 -22.62 -6.68 2.54
N PRO A 58 -23.01 -6.10 3.67
CA PRO A 58 -22.57 -4.78 4.13
C PRO A 58 -21.09 -4.77 4.54
N VAL A 59 -20.22 -4.95 3.55
CA VAL A 59 -18.77 -4.76 3.66
C VAL A 59 -18.44 -3.42 3.03
N GLY A 60 -17.56 -2.66 3.65
CA GLY A 60 -17.20 -1.32 3.20
C GLY A 60 -17.35 -0.31 4.32
N ASN A 61 -17.01 0.93 4.00
CA ASN A 61 -16.99 2.01 5.00
C ASN A 61 -18.28 2.83 5.04
N PHE A 62 -19.20 2.61 4.11
CA PHE A 62 -20.45 3.37 4.02
C PHE A 62 -21.69 2.49 4.03
N PRO A 63 -21.84 1.53 4.98
CA PRO A 63 -23.04 0.72 5.10
C PRO A 63 -24.20 1.54 5.65
N LYS A 64 -25.42 1.06 5.42
CA LYS A 64 -26.62 1.66 5.98
C LYS A 64 -26.52 1.84 7.50
N GLY A 65 -26.93 3.02 7.96
CA GLY A 65 -26.88 3.40 9.37
C GLY A 65 -25.55 4.02 9.82
N ARG A 66 -24.55 4.13 8.94
CA ARG A 66 -23.33 4.88 9.18
C ARG A 66 -23.40 6.25 8.51
N ARG A 67 -22.95 7.28 9.22
CA ARG A 67 -22.81 8.64 8.69
C ARG A 67 -21.38 9.11 8.84
N VAL A 68 -20.77 9.51 7.73
CA VAL A 68 -19.36 9.92 7.71
C VAL A 68 -19.22 11.28 7.06
N GLN A 69 -18.48 12.17 7.70
CA GLN A 69 -18.01 13.42 7.10
C GLN A 69 -16.52 13.29 6.80
N LEU A 70 -16.13 13.53 5.57
CA LEU A 70 -14.73 13.69 5.16
C LEU A 70 -14.46 15.16 4.87
N SER A 71 -13.32 15.65 5.32
CA SER A 71 -12.76 16.94 4.91
C SER A 71 -12.19 16.84 3.51
N ASP A 72 -11.94 17.98 2.84
CA ASP A 72 -11.17 18.02 1.61
C ASP A 72 -9.79 17.40 1.82
N PHE A 73 -9.30 16.68 0.83
CA PHE A 73 -7.95 16.11 0.84
C PHE A 73 -7.36 16.03 -0.57
N TYR A 74 -6.06 15.89 -0.64
CA TYR A 74 -5.36 15.55 -1.87
C TYR A 74 -4.96 14.08 -1.82
N ILE A 75 -5.06 13.38 -2.95
CA ILE A 75 -4.67 11.96 -3.09
C ILE A 75 -3.78 11.78 -4.31
N GLY A 76 -2.79 10.91 -4.22
CA GLY A 76 -1.93 10.56 -5.34
C GLY A 76 -2.76 10.11 -6.55
N LYS A 77 -2.52 10.72 -7.72
CA LYS A 77 -3.17 10.36 -8.97
C LYS A 77 -2.94 8.90 -9.34
N TYR A 78 -1.76 8.42 -9.00
CA TYR A 78 -1.28 7.06 -9.19
C TYR A 78 -0.87 6.44 -7.85
N GLU A 79 -0.64 5.15 -7.84
CA GLU A 79 0.16 4.46 -6.84
C GLU A 79 1.57 5.08 -6.81
N VAL A 80 2.23 5.11 -5.65
CA VAL A 80 3.63 5.59 -5.58
C VAL A 80 4.50 4.71 -6.46
N THR A 81 5.21 5.32 -7.40
CA THR A 81 6.06 4.61 -8.36
C THR A 81 7.42 4.24 -7.78
N GLN A 82 8.14 3.33 -8.44
CA GLN A 82 9.49 2.92 -8.03
C GLN A 82 10.48 4.08 -8.08
N GLU A 83 10.37 4.98 -9.07
CA GLU A 83 11.22 6.17 -9.15
C GLU A 83 10.91 7.20 -8.04
N GLU A 84 9.63 7.43 -7.74
CA GLU A 84 9.21 8.30 -6.64
C GLU A 84 9.72 7.77 -5.31
N TYR A 85 9.52 6.47 -5.05
CA TYR A 85 10.00 5.82 -3.84
C TYR A 85 11.52 5.91 -3.71
N TYR A 86 12.26 5.58 -4.77
CA TYR A 86 13.71 5.67 -4.78
C TYR A 86 14.21 7.10 -4.54
N SER A 87 13.62 8.12 -5.18
CA SER A 87 14.03 9.52 -5.02
C SER A 87 13.90 10.03 -3.58
N VAL A 88 12.93 9.46 -2.84
CA VAL A 88 12.65 9.81 -1.45
C VAL A 88 13.51 8.98 -0.48
N MET A 89 13.59 7.67 -0.70
CA MET A 89 14.17 6.71 0.26
C MET A 89 15.66 6.47 0.06
N LYS A 90 16.23 6.92 -1.05
CA LYS A 90 17.67 6.81 -1.28
C LYS A 90 18.44 7.45 -0.13
N ASP A 91 19.38 6.70 0.43
CA ASP A 91 20.27 7.10 1.54
C ASP A 91 19.53 7.37 2.88
N GLU A 92 18.25 6.98 3.01
CA GLU A 92 17.51 7.11 4.28
C GLU A 92 17.93 6.03 5.27
N VAL A 93 18.18 6.48 6.50
CA VAL A 93 18.61 5.65 7.62
C VAL A 93 17.58 5.71 8.74
N VAL A 94 17.32 4.57 9.34
CA VAL A 94 16.52 4.45 10.57
C VAL A 94 17.38 4.00 11.72
N SER A 95 17.08 4.51 12.91
CA SER A 95 17.79 4.15 14.15
C SER A 95 16.91 3.26 15.01
N VAL A 96 17.46 2.16 15.47
CA VAL A 96 16.83 1.27 16.45
C VAL A 96 17.64 1.31 17.73
N THR A 97 16.99 1.66 18.84
CA THR A 97 17.60 1.67 20.17
C THR A 97 17.05 0.51 21.00
N ALA A 98 17.92 -0.32 21.50
CA ALA A 98 17.58 -1.44 22.35
C ALA A 98 18.44 -1.42 23.64
N TYR A 99 17.86 -1.91 24.73
CA TYR A 99 18.59 -2.13 25.98
C TYR A 99 19.28 -3.50 25.93
N VAL A 100 20.59 -3.51 26.17
CA VAL A 100 21.41 -4.72 26.22
C VAL A 100 21.84 -4.96 27.68
N ASP A 101 21.51 -6.10 28.23
CA ASP A 101 21.83 -6.45 29.61
C ASP A 101 23.32 -6.33 29.91
N GLY A 102 23.65 -5.62 30.99
CA GLY A 102 25.02 -5.37 31.42
C GLY A 102 25.78 -4.30 30.60
N VAL A 103 25.19 -3.75 29.56
CA VAL A 103 25.82 -2.76 28.69
C VAL A 103 25.04 -1.43 28.64
N GLY A 104 23.71 -1.48 28.85
CA GLY A 104 22.80 -0.33 28.74
C GLY A 104 22.24 -0.16 27.33
N GLU A 105 21.70 1.02 27.04
CA GLU A 105 21.11 1.35 25.73
C GLU A 105 22.17 1.34 24.62
N ARG A 106 21.81 0.74 23.50
CA ARG A 106 22.60 0.73 22.26
C ARG A 106 21.72 1.12 21.09
N THR A 107 22.24 1.96 20.23
CA THR A 107 21.58 2.38 18.98
C THR A 107 22.33 1.81 17.79
N ALA A 108 21.61 1.17 16.89
CA ALA A 108 22.10 0.74 15.60
C ALA A 108 21.36 1.48 14.48
N GLU A 109 22.07 1.75 13.39
CA GLU A 109 21.54 2.42 12.21
C GLU A 109 21.42 1.42 11.06
N PHE A 110 20.31 1.52 10.32
CA PHE A 110 20.00 0.63 9.20
C PHE A 110 19.56 1.47 8.00
N PHE A 111 20.08 1.16 6.81
CA PHE A 111 19.53 1.68 5.56
C PHE A 111 18.24 0.94 5.24
N VAL A 112 17.15 1.67 5.01
CA VAL A 112 15.92 1.10 4.47
C VAL A 112 16.11 0.88 2.97
N ASP A 113 15.65 -0.28 2.46
CA ASP A 113 15.79 -0.58 1.05
C ASP A 113 15.01 0.44 0.19
N SER A 114 15.73 1.15 -0.64
CA SER A 114 15.16 2.16 -1.54
C SER A 114 14.69 1.58 -2.88
N ARG A 115 14.97 0.28 -3.15
CA ARG A 115 14.53 -0.45 -4.35
C ARG A 115 13.97 -1.84 -4.02
N PRO A 116 12.95 -1.91 -3.14
CA PRO A 116 12.45 -3.16 -2.56
C PRO A 116 11.69 -4.04 -3.55
N SER A 117 11.21 -3.49 -4.66
CA SER A 117 10.27 -4.16 -5.57
C SER A 117 10.77 -5.49 -6.09
N PHE A 118 9.89 -6.48 -6.05
CA PHE A 118 10.11 -7.80 -6.65
C PHE A 118 9.92 -7.77 -8.17
N CYS A 119 8.96 -6.95 -8.66
CA CYS A 119 8.70 -6.78 -10.09
C CYS A 119 9.75 -5.84 -10.70
N LYS A 120 10.89 -6.43 -11.08
CA LYS A 120 12.04 -5.73 -11.65
C LYS A 120 12.75 -6.59 -12.71
N PRO A 121 13.52 -5.99 -13.64
CA PRO A 121 14.28 -6.71 -14.62
C PRO A 121 15.17 -7.78 -13.96
N ASN A 122 15.31 -8.92 -14.65
CA ASN A 122 16.13 -10.05 -14.19
C ASN A 122 15.60 -10.82 -12.97
N ASN A 123 14.39 -10.55 -12.48
CA ASN A 123 13.76 -11.42 -11.51
C ASN A 123 13.01 -12.56 -12.24
N PRO A 124 13.45 -13.83 -12.09
CA PRO A 124 12.83 -14.94 -12.83
C PRO A 124 11.40 -15.26 -12.37
N SER A 125 11.01 -14.78 -11.22
CA SER A 125 9.69 -15.03 -10.62
C SER A 125 8.66 -13.95 -10.94
N TYR A 126 9.08 -12.77 -11.39
CA TYR A 126 8.22 -11.62 -11.65
C TYR A 126 8.64 -10.95 -12.94
N HIS A 127 7.71 -10.88 -13.90
CA HIS A 127 8.00 -10.34 -15.22
C HIS A 127 7.79 -8.83 -15.30
N CYS A 128 8.68 -8.18 -16.02
CA CYS A 128 8.49 -6.84 -16.55
C CYS A 128 7.93 -6.97 -17.96
N PHE A 129 6.91 -6.19 -18.28
CA PHE A 129 6.29 -6.22 -19.60
C PHE A 129 7.11 -5.37 -20.58
N GLU A 130 7.36 -5.91 -21.78
CA GLU A 130 8.14 -5.23 -22.79
C GLU A 130 7.46 -3.93 -23.24
N GLY A 131 8.25 -2.87 -23.38
CA GLY A 131 7.75 -1.55 -23.79
C GLY A 131 7.22 -0.67 -22.65
N GLU A 132 7.10 -1.21 -21.43
CA GLU A 132 6.72 -0.43 -20.27
C GLU A 132 7.94 0.13 -19.52
N ASN A 133 7.78 1.33 -18.94
CA ASN A 133 8.81 1.96 -18.12
C ASN A 133 8.84 1.33 -16.71
N GLN A 134 9.95 0.64 -16.39
CA GLN A 134 10.14 0.00 -15.09
C GLN A 134 10.02 0.98 -13.91
N GLU A 135 10.57 2.16 -14.03
CA GLU A 135 10.58 3.17 -12.96
C GLU A 135 9.19 3.75 -12.69
N ARG A 136 8.28 3.65 -13.67
CA ARG A 136 6.88 4.07 -13.57
C ARG A 136 5.94 2.98 -13.03
N ARG A 137 6.43 1.79 -12.71
CA ARG A 137 5.64 0.76 -12.04
C ARG A 137 5.42 1.15 -10.58
N PRO A 138 4.31 0.73 -9.94
CA PRO A 138 4.15 0.96 -8.51
C PRO A 138 5.27 0.28 -7.74
N VAL A 139 5.69 0.91 -6.65
CA VAL A 139 6.54 0.26 -5.66
C VAL A 139 5.73 -0.81 -4.91
N GLU A 140 6.31 -1.97 -4.75
CA GLU A 140 5.80 -3.08 -3.94
C GLU A 140 6.97 -3.75 -3.23
N GLY A 141 6.71 -4.79 -2.44
CA GLY A 141 7.77 -5.40 -1.65
C GLY A 141 8.15 -4.58 -0.42
N ILE A 142 7.28 -3.74 0.06
CA ILE A 142 7.42 -2.89 1.24
C ILE A 142 6.55 -3.39 2.38
N THR A 143 6.90 -3.02 3.60
CA THR A 143 6.02 -3.18 4.77
C THR A 143 5.11 -1.96 4.94
N PHE A 144 4.11 -2.08 5.79
CA PHE A 144 3.28 -0.94 6.20
C PHE A 144 4.14 0.18 6.83
N TYR A 145 5.11 -0.16 7.64
CA TYR A 145 5.98 0.80 8.31
C TYR A 145 6.93 1.52 7.35
N ASP A 146 7.40 0.83 6.30
CA ASP A 146 8.19 1.46 5.22
C ASP A 146 7.38 2.53 4.51
N ALA A 147 6.08 2.27 4.25
CA ALA A 147 5.18 3.25 3.64
C ALA A 147 4.95 4.48 4.53
N LEU A 148 4.80 4.29 5.86
CA LEU A 148 4.69 5.41 6.80
C LEU A 148 5.99 6.22 6.87
N TRP A 149 7.14 5.53 6.87
CA TRP A 149 8.45 6.18 6.87
C TRP A 149 8.64 7.02 5.61
N TYR A 150 8.31 6.46 4.44
CA TYR A 150 8.29 7.20 3.18
C TYR A 150 7.47 8.48 3.26
N CYS A 151 6.23 8.41 3.78
CA CYS A 151 5.36 9.58 3.93
C CYS A 151 6.02 10.69 4.76
N ASN A 152 6.67 10.33 5.87
CA ASN A 152 7.37 11.27 6.73
C ASN A 152 8.61 11.87 6.05
N VAL A 153 9.38 11.04 5.32
CA VAL A 153 10.56 11.51 4.59
C VAL A 153 10.15 12.46 3.47
N LEU A 154 9.13 12.09 2.67
CA LEU A 154 8.59 12.95 1.62
C LEU A 154 8.12 14.29 2.20
N SER A 155 7.41 14.27 3.34
CA SER A 155 6.98 15.49 4.02
C SER A 155 8.16 16.40 4.36
N ARG A 156 9.19 15.87 5.03
CA ARG A 156 10.40 16.63 5.37
C ARG A 156 11.11 17.19 4.13
N LYS A 157 11.28 16.36 3.09
CA LYS A 157 11.97 16.76 1.85
C LYS A 157 11.21 17.81 1.05
N THR A 158 9.89 17.93 1.26
CA THR A 158 9.02 18.94 0.63
C THR A 158 8.66 20.11 1.53
N GLY A 159 9.25 20.20 2.74
CA GLY A 159 9.03 21.30 3.67
C GLY A 159 7.68 21.26 4.41
N LEU A 160 7.04 20.08 4.45
CA LEU A 160 5.81 19.85 5.19
C LEU A 160 6.09 19.18 6.54
N GLU A 161 5.14 19.31 7.48
CA GLU A 161 5.23 18.69 8.79
C GLU A 161 4.89 17.19 8.70
N PRO A 162 5.78 16.26 9.11
CA PRO A 162 5.48 14.83 9.13
C PRO A 162 4.24 14.50 9.93
N VAL A 163 3.40 13.60 9.41
CA VAL A 163 2.13 13.23 10.04
C VAL A 163 2.30 12.16 11.12
N TYR A 164 3.38 11.38 11.06
CA TYR A 164 3.57 10.27 11.99
C TYR A 164 4.75 10.51 12.92
N LYS A 165 4.55 10.32 14.23
CA LYS A 165 5.63 10.08 15.17
C LYS A 165 5.91 8.57 15.15
N ILE A 166 7.10 8.20 14.66
CA ILE A 166 7.49 6.80 14.49
C ILE A 166 8.69 6.50 15.37
N LYS A 167 8.55 5.51 16.26
CA LYS A 167 9.66 4.93 17.00
C LYS A 167 9.89 3.52 16.46
N VAL A 168 10.94 3.34 15.68
CA VAL A 168 11.29 2.04 15.11
C VAL A 168 11.77 1.09 16.20
N ILE A 169 11.20 -0.11 16.25
CA ILE A 169 11.54 -1.16 17.23
C ILE A 169 12.38 -2.23 16.57
N GLU A 170 12.05 -2.61 15.33
CA GLU A 170 12.74 -3.69 14.65
C GLU A 170 12.91 -3.39 13.16
N VAL A 171 14.10 -3.70 12.67
CA VAL A 171 14.42 -3.75 11.24
C VAL A 171 14.90 -5.15 10.92
N THR A 172 14.27 -5.78 9.94
CA THR A 172 14.65 -7.11 9.46
C THR A 172 15.28 -7.00 8.07
N SER A 173 16.41 -7.67 7.88
CA SER A 173 17.07 -7.75 6.58
C SER A 173 16.88 -9.15 6.00
N VAL A 174 16.23 -9.22 4.83
CA VAL A 174 16.00 -10.45 4.09
C VAL A 174 16.53 -10.27 2.66
N ASN A 175 17.41 -11.16 2.21
CA ASN A 175 17.98 -11.13 0.86
C ASN A 175 18.58 -9.77 0.47
N PHE A 176 19.30 -9.12 1.38
CA PHE A 176 19.91 -7.80 1.21
C PHE A 176 18.91 -6.63 1.14
N SER A 177 17.65 -6.87 1.41
CA SER A 177 16.60 -5.85 1.55
C SER A 177 16.30 -5.64 3.02
N SER A 178 16.34 -4.42 3.51
CA SER A 178 16.07 -4.08 4.91
C SER A 178 14.76 -3.32 5.02
N HIS A 179 13.87 -3.83 5.87
CA HIS A 179 12.53 -3.32 6.09
C HIS A 179 12.28 -3.01 7.56
N ILE A 180 11.51 -1.97 7.84
CA ILE A 180 10.99 -1.72 9.18
C ILE A 180 9.85 -2.72 9.42
N THR A 181 10.06 -3.66 10.35
CA THR A 181 9.09 -4.73 10.63
C THR A 181 8.30 -4.51 11.91
N SER A 182 8.73 -3.57 12.76
CA SER A 182 7.98 -3.18 13.96
C SER A 182 8.26 -1.73 14.35
N ALA A 183 7.21 -0.98 14.67
CA ALA A 183 7.31 0.38 15.19
C ALA A 183 6.08 0.78 16.03
N GLU A 184 6.32 1.63 17.03
CA GLU A 184 5.26 2.41 17.67
C GLU A 184 4.95 3.62 16.80
N VAL A 185 3.67 3.85 16.49
CA VAL A 185 3.23 4.91 15.59
C VAL A 185 2.07 5.69 16.19
N GLU A 186 2.21 7.01 16.21
CA GLU A 186 1.15 7.95 16.58
C GLU A 186 0.95 8.95 15.44
N MET A 187 -0.30 9.32 15.12
CA MET A 187 -0.57 10.46 14.23
C MET A 187 -0.45 11.77 14.99
N ILE A 188 0.20 12.75 14.39
CA ILE A 188 0.36 14.11 14.91
C ILE A 188 -0.86 14.93 14.46
N PRO A 189 -1.72 15.37 15.40
CA PRO A 189 -2.90 16.16 15.06
C PRO A 189 -2.51 17.47 14.36
N GLY A 190 -3.19 17.80 13.26
CA GLY A 190 -2.99 19.06 12.55
C GLY A 190 -1.76 19.09 11.62
N ALA A 191 -0.91 18.08 11.59
CA ALA A 191 0.20 18.00 10.66
C ALA A 191 -0.31 17.96 9.20
N ASN A 192 0.38 18.68 8.31
CA ASN A 192 -0.05 18.91 6.92
C ASN A 192 0.73 18.08 5.88
N GLY A 193 1.57 17.18 6.34
CA GLY A 193 2.41 16.34 5.50
C GLY A 193 1.65 15.21 4.79
N TYR A 194 2.43 14.40 4.09
CA TYR A 194 1.93 13.20 3.42
C TYR A 194 1.68 12.08 4.43
N ARG A 195 0.66 11.27 4.14
CA ARG A 195 0.25 10.12 4.92
C ARG A 195 -0.42 9.06 4.04
N LEU A 196 -0.69 7.89 4.58
CA LEU A 196 -1.58 6.93 3.95
C LEU A 196 -3.04 7.43 4.03
N PRO A 197 -3.90 7.08 3.05
CA PRO A 197 -5.33 7.32 3.17
C PRO A 197 -5.92 6.53 4.33
N THR A 198 -6.96 7.05 4.95
CA THR A 198 -7.83 6.23 5.80
C THR A 198 -8.68 5.30 4.90
N ALA A 199 -9.23 4.24 5.47
CA ALA A 199 -10.13 3.35 4.76
C ALA A 199 -11.35 4.07 4.14
N CYS A 200 -11.87 5.08 4.84
CA CYS A 200 -12.98 5.90 4.34
C CYS A 200 -12.56 6.80 3.18
N GLU A 201 -11.39 7.43 3.24
CA GLU A 201 -10.86 8.26 2.14
C GLU A 201 -10.58 7.41 0.89
N ALA A 202 -9.97 6.23 1.06
CA ALA A 202 -9.69 5.33 -0.06
C ALA A 202 -10.99 4.89 -0.76
N GLU A 203 -11.96 4.37 -0.03
CA GLU A 203 -13.24 3.95 -0.61
C GLU A 203 -14.01 5.12 -1.23
N TYR A 204 -14.02 6.29 -0.59
CA TYR A 204 -14.65 7.50 -1.12
C TYR A 204 -14.02 7.92 -2.46
N ALA A 205 -12.71 7.93 -2.55
CA ALA A 205 -11.98 8.25 -3.77
C ALA A 205 -12.19 7.19 -4.87
N MET A 206 -12.18 5.89 -4.51
CA MET A 206 -12.50 4.80 -5.44
C MET A 206 -13.90 4.94 -6.04
N ARG A 207 -14.87 5.40 -5.26
CA ARG A 207 -16.27 5.63 -5.68
C ARG A 207 -16.45 6.96 -6.43
N GLY A 208 -15.37 7.67 -6.75
CA GLY A 208 -15.42 8.92 -7.50
C GLY A 208 -15.78 10.16 -6.68
N GLY A 209 -15.80 10.10 -5.34
CA GLY A 209 -15.89 11.26 -4.44
C GLY A 209 -17.22 12.02 -4.44
N ASP A 210 -18.33 11.43 -4.90
CA ASP A 210 -19.64 12.08 -4.84
C ASP A 210 -20.77 11.03 -4.78
N PRO A 211 -21.43 10.86 -3.62
CA PRO A 211 -22.48 9.84 -3.45
C PRO A 211 -23.74 10.08 -4.30
N ASN A 212 -23.86 11.24 -4.93
CA ASN A 212 -25.00 11.59 -5.79
C ASN A 212 -24.78 11.25 -7.28
N LYS A 213 -23.62 10.69 -7.62
CA LYS A 213 -23.28 10.30 -9.00
C LYS A 213 -23.44 8.80 -9.22
N PRO A 214 -23.76 8.36 -10.45
CA PRO A 214 -23.98 6.94 -10.75
C PRO A 214 -22.76 6.04 -10.48
N ASP A 215 -21.56 6.56 -10.64
CA ASP A 215 -20.31 5.84 -10.42
C ASP A 215 -20.03 5.52 -8.93
N TRP A 216 -20.74 6.19 -8.01
CA TRP A 216 -20.75 5.82 -6.60
C TRP A 216 -21.18 4.36 -6.36
N ASP A 217 -22.07 3.84 -7.18
CA ASP A 217 -22.60 2.48 -7.09
C ASP A 217 -21.88 1.50 -8.01
N TYR A 218 -20.83 1.91 -8.69
CA TYR A 218 -20.04 0.99 -9.51
C TYR A 218 -19.30 -0.02 -8.66
N LEU A 219 -19.17 -1.22 -9.19
CA LEU A 219 -18.46 -2.31 -8.51
C LEU A 219 -16.94 -2.10 -8.51
N PHE A 220 -16.41 -1.53 -9.59
CA PHE A 220 -15.01 -1.20 -9.75
C PHE A 220 -14.84 0.32 -9.94
N SER A 221 -13.70 0.84 -9.53
CA SER A 221 -13.42 2.26 -9.66
C SER A 221 -13.43 2.70 -11.12
N GLY A 222 -14.40 3.52 -11.50
CA GLY A 222 -14.55 4.01 -12.86
C GLY A 222 -15.28 3.09 -13.85
N ALA A 223 -15.78 1.93 -13.42
CA ALA A 223 -16.49 1.01 -14.31
C ALA A 223 -17.70 0.36 -13.65
N ALA A 224 -18.86 0.50 -14.33
CA ALA A 224 -20.04 -0.27 -14.01
C ALA A 224 -19.79 -1.75 -14.36
N SER A 225 -20.03 -2.65 -13.41
CA SER A 225 -20.07 -4.07 -13.70
C SER A 225 -21.52 -4.53 -13.81
N GLU A 226 -21.84 -5.24 -14.87
CA GLU A 226 -23.18 -5.79 -15.05
C GLU A 226 -23.47 -7.02 -14.19
N SER A 227 -22.42 -7.67 -13.62
CA SER A 227 -22.64 -8.85 -12.78
C SER A 227 -21.49 -9.08 -11.79
N GLY A 228 -21.82 -9.19 -10.52
CA GLY A 228 -20.91 -9.68 -9.47
C GLY A 228 -20.62 -11.18 -9.58
N LYS A 229 -20.95 -11.84 -10.68
CA LYS A 229 -20.81 -13.30 -10.85
C LYS A 229 -19.42 -13.75 -11.30
N GLU A 230 -18.61 -12.86 -11.83
CA GLU A 230 -17.33 -13.21 -12.45
C GLU A 230 -16.14 -12.97 -11.52
N ARG A 231 -16.22 -13.44 -10.27
CA ARG A 231 -15.13 -13.28 -9.29
C ARG A 231 -13.85 -14.03 -9.66
N TYR A 232 -13.98 -15.09 -10.45
CA TYR A 232 -12.90 -16.07 -10.72
C TYR A 232 -12.60 -16.26 -12.21
N SER A 233 -13.04 -15.33 -13.06
CA SER A 233 -12.83 -15.35 -14.51
C SER A 233 -12.50 -13.96 -15.04
N ILE A 234 -12.38 -13.85 -16.37
CA ILE A 234 -12.26 -12.56 -17.06
C ILE A 234 -13.48 -11.71 -16.73
N ASN A 235 -13.26 -10.50 -16.25
CA ASN A 235 -14.30 -9.55 -15.91
C ASN A 235 -14.23 -8.34 -16.85
N LYS A 236 -15.17 -8.26 -17.79
CA LYS A 236 -15.23 -7.21 -18.81
C LYS A 236 -15.42 -5.80 -18.22
N GLY A 237 -16.01 -5.70 -17.02
CA GLY A 237 -16.15 -4.43 -16.31
C GLY A 237 -14.82 -3.95 -15.74
N LEU A 238 -14.00 -4.86 -15.20
CA LEU A 238 -12.69 -4.53 -14.62
C LEU A 238 -11.60 -4.33 -15.68
N ASP A 239 -11.64 -5.04 -16.80
CA ASP A 239 -10.61 -4.99 -17.85
C ASP A 239 -10.18 -3.59 -18.29
N PRO A 240 -11.10 -2.61 -18.50
CA PRO A 240 -10.70 -1.29 -18.95
C PRO A 240 -10.08 -0.41 -17.87
N VAL A 241 -10.26 -0.73 -16.57
CA VAL A 241 -9.91 0.15 -15.44
C VAL A 241 -8.86 -0.44 -14.50
N GLY A 242 -8.54 -1.74 -14.61
CA GLY A 242 -7.60 -2.36 -13.67
C GLY A 242 -6.83 -3.54 -14.22
N TRP A 243 -5.66 -3.79 -13.62
CA TRP A 243 -4.82 -4.96 -13.84
C TRP A 243 -5.07 -5.98 -12.74
N TYR A 244 -5.49 -7.19 -13.13
CA TYR A 244 -5.82 -8.26 -12.19
C TYR A 244 -5.41 -9.62 -12.79
N ARG A 245 -5.58 -10.69 -12.04
CA ARG A 245 -5.08 -12.02 -12.37
C ARG A 245 -5.39 -12.50 -13.79
N TYR A 246 -6.52 -12.14 -14.35
CA TYR A 246 -7.01 -12.70 -15.62
C TYR A 246 -6.72 -11.83 -16.85
N ASN A 247 -6.29 -10.59 -16.69
CA ASN A 247 -5.85 -9.73 -17.78
C ASN A 247 -4.37 -9.33 -17.71
N ASN A 248 -3.65 -9.83 -16.71
CA ASN A 248 -2.23 -9.57 -16.49
C ASN A 248 -1.39 -10.53 -17.36
N LYS A 249 -1.45 -10.39 -18.69
CA LYS A 249 -0.78 -11.23 -19.65
C LYS A 249 0.06 -10.40 -20.62
N THR A 250 1.32 -10.80 -20.83
CA THR A 250 2.10 -10.29 -21.95
C THR A 250 1.55 -10.89 -23.24
N GLY A 251 1.02 -10.07 -24.11
CA GLY A 251 0.87 -10.18 -25.58
C GLY A 251 0.68 -11.52 -26.30
N VAL A 252 0.50 -12.64 -25.63
CA VAL A 252 0.17 -13.91 -26.24
C VAL A 252 -1.33 -14.00 -26.44
N SER A 253 -1.78 -13.58 -27.61
CA SER A 253 -3.12 -13.84 -28.10
C SER A 253 -3.38 -15.34 -28.12
N GLY A 254 -4.42 -15.80 -27.41
CA GLY A 254 -4.94 -17.15 -27.62
C GLY A 254 -4.97 -18.11 -26.45
N THR A 255 -5.00 -17.62 -25.21
CA THR A 255 -5.39 -18.52 -24.11
C THR A 255 -6.90 -18.63 -24.05
N SER A 256 -7.43 -19.79 -24.46
CA SER A 256 -8.81 -20.18 -24.31
C SER A 256 -9.18 -20.33 -22.81
N ASP A 257 -10.47 -20.32 -22.51
CA ASP A 257 -10.99 -20.60 -21.15
C ASP A 257 -10.48 -21.93 -20.56
N SER A 258 -9.98 -22.83 -21.39
CA SER A 258 -9.37 -24.13 -21.01
C SER A 258 -8.05 -23.99 -20.24
N ASP A 259 -7.32 -22.88 -20.37
CA ASP A 259 -6.09 -22.64 -19.61
C ASP A 259 -6.39 -22.33 -18.14
N GLN A 260 -7.64 -22.05 -17.80
CA GLN A 260 -8.12 -21.83 -16.42
C GLN A 260 -8.18 -23.13 -15.61
N GLU A 261 -8.40 -24.28 -16.26
CA GLU A 261 -8.53 -25.58 -15.59
C GLU A 261 -7.18 -26.23 -15.27
N ASN A 262 -6.11 -25.88 -16.00
CA ASN A 262 -4.83 -26.59 -15.89
C ASN A 262 -3.79 -25.96 -14.96
N ASN A 263 -4.19 -25.03 -14.06
CA ASN A 263 -3.31 -24.46 -13.03
C ASN A 263 -1.98 -23.85 -13.56
N THR A 264 -1.89 -23.53 -14.86
CA THR A 264 -0.75 -22.86 -15.49
C THR A 264 -0.67 -21.36 -15.14
N TYR A 265 -1.21 -21.01 -13.98
CA TYR A 265 -1.33 -19.67 -13.42
C TYR A 265 0.00 -18.97 -13.12
N TYR A 266 1.12 -19.62 -13.39
CA TYR A 266 2.41 -19.15 -12.91
C TYR A 266 3.29 -18.45 -13.94
N SER A 267 2.83 -18.31 -15.19
CA SER A 267 3.69 -17.84 -16.27
C SER A 267 3.75 -16.31 -16.44
N TYR A 268 2.83 -15.54 -15.84
CA TYR A 268 2.71 -14.10 -16.10
C TYR A 268 2.44 -13.34 -14.80
N LYS A 269 3.45 -12.67 -14.25
CA LYS A 269 3.39 -12.20 -12.89
C LYS A 269 4.13 -10.88 -12.74
N GLY A 270 3.40 -9.81 -12.49
CA GLY A 270 4.01 -8.55 -12.15
C GLY A 270 3.05 -7.38 -12.24
N THR A 271 3.51 -6.27 -11.71
CA THR A 271 2.86 -4.98 -11.83
C THR A 271 2.97 -4.45 -13.25
N HIS A 272 2.13 -3.52 -13.61
CA HIS A 272 2.22 -2.72 -14.85
C HIS A 272 2.61 -1.28 -14.53
N GLU A 273 3.08 -0.55 -15.53
CA GLU A 273 3.26 0.89 -15.45
C GLU A 273 1.94 1.55 -15.06
N VAL A 274 1.98 2.50 -14.12
CA VAL A 274 0.79 3.20 -13.65
C VAL A 274 0.15 4.04 -14.76
N GLY A 275 -1.18 4.13 -14.73
CA GLY A 275 -1.92 4.99 -15.66
C GLY A 275 -2.18 4.42 -17.04
N LEU A 276 -1.89 3.14 -17.30
CA LEU A 276 -2.18 2.49 -18.58
C LEU A 276 -3.65 2.11 -18.75
N LYS A 277 -4.41 2.03 -17.68
CA LYS A 277 -5.86 1.78 -17.68
C LYS A 277 -6.63 3.11 -17.63
N LYS A 278 -7.97 3.05 -17.76
CA LYS A 278 -8.81 4.24 -17.67
C LYS A 278 -8.96 4.71 -16.21
N PRO A 279 -8.92 6.03 -15.96
CA PRO A 279 -9.14 6.55 -14.63
C PRO A 279 -10.62 6.52 -14.25
N ASN A 280 -10.89 6.72 -12.96
CA ASN A 280 -12.23 7.03 -12.49
C ASN A 280 -12.58 8.50 -12.73
N ARG A 281 -13.77 8.94 -12.30
CA ARG A 281 -14.28 10.31 -12.50
C ARG A 281 -13.39 11.41 -11.89
N LEU A 282 -12.66 11.11 -10.83
CA LEU A 282 -11.69 12.04 -10.22
C LEU A 282 -10.39 12.14 -11.01
N GLY A 283 -10.18 11.29 -12.02
CA GLY A 283 -8.90 11.19 -12.74
C GLY A 283 -7.87 10.33 -12.02
N LEU A 284 -8.29 9.49 -11.06
CA LEU A 284 -7.44 8.55 -10.33
C LEU A 284 -7.34 7.25 -11.11
N TYR A 285 -6.11 6.75 -11.27
CA TYR A 285 -5.78 5.54 -12.00
C TYR A 285 -5.50 4.39 -11.05
N ASP A 286 -5.68 3.16 -11.56
CA ASP A 286 -5.32 1.90 -10.94
C ASP A 286 -5.93 1.68 -9.53
N MET A 287 -7.03 2.42 -9.22
CA MET A 287 -7.77 2.26 -7.97
C MET A 287 -8.42 0.87 -7.81
N SER A 288 -8.47 0.09 -8.90
CA SER A 288 -8.93 -1.31 -8.92
C SER A 288 -7.91 -2.14 -9.69
N GLY A 289 -7.06 -2.89 -8.98
CA GLY A 289 -6.01 -3.74 -9.56
C GLY A 289 -4.60 -3.17 -9.38
N ASN A 290 -3.65 -3.62 -10.18
CA ASN A 290 -2.22 -3.35 -10.14
C ASN A 290 -1.58 -3.75 -8.80
N VAL A 291 -1.52 -2.90 -7.78
CA VAL A 291 -1.18 -3.29 -6.42
C VAL A 291 -2.31 -3.02 -5.42
N SER A 292 -2.41 -3.85 -4.40
CA SER A 292 -3.26 -3.55 -3.25
C SER A 292 -2.61 -2.44 -2.43
N GLU A 293 -3.37 -1.44 -2.02
CA GLU A 293 -2.83 -0.22 -1.43
C GLU A 293 -3.08 -0.16 0.07
N TYR A 294 -2.01 -0.05 0.86
CA TYR A 294 -2.12 0.14 2.30
C TYR A 294 -2.93 1.39 2.66
N CYS A 295 -3.82 1.24 3.65
CA CYS A 295 -4.50 2.34 4.31
C CYS A 295 -4.12 2.41 5.78
N TYR A 296 -4.17 3.62 6.35
CA TYR A 296 -3.92 3.82 7.77
C TYR A 296 -5.11 3.34 8.60
N GLY A 297 -4.84 2.48 9.55
CA GLY A 297 -5.81 1.87 10.45
C GLY A 297 -5.36 0.51 10.95
N LYS A 298 -6.16 -0.10 11.83
CA LYS A 298 -6.07 -1.49 12.27
C LYS A 298 -7.46 -2.09 12.24
N ILE A 299 -7.63 -3.26 11.67
CA ILE A 299 -8.95 -3.86 11.49
C ILE A 299 -8.94 -5.34 11.89
N ASP A 300 -9.82 -5.70 12.81
CA ASP A 300 -10.21 -7.08 13.05
C ASP A 300 -11.45 -7.40 12.22
N TYR A 301 -11.28 -8.23 11.19
CA TYR A 301 -12.35 -8.61 10.26
C TYR A 301 -13.37 -9.56 10.86
N THR A 302 -13.08 -10.16 12.00
CA THR A 302 -14.00 -11.02 12.72
C THR A 302 -15.06 -10.23 13.50
N LYS A 303 -14.83 -8.92 13.64
CA LYS A 303 -15.70 -7.99 14.37
C LYS A 303 -16.47 -7.10 13.41
N GLU A 304 -17.78 -7.27 13.35
CA GLU A 304 -18.64 -6.33 12.66
C GLU A 304 -18.80 -5.03 13.48
N PRO A 305 -18.49 -3.87 12.91
CA PRO A 305 -18.71 -2.61 13.60
C PRO A 305 -20.20 -2.33 13.73
N LYS A 306 -20.62 -1.82 14.87
CA LYS A 306 -21.98 -1.34 15.11
C LYS A 306 -22.00 0.16 14.90
N TYR A 307 -22.90 0.63 14.05
CA TYR A 307 -23.07 2.05 13.77
C TYR A 307 -24.30 2.59 14.51
N THR A 308 -24.15 3.74 15.16
CA THR A 308 -25.22 4.39 15.94
C THR A 308 -26.03 5.38 15.11
N GLY A 309 -25.59 5.71 13.90
CA GLY A 309 -26.14 6.78 13.07
C GLY A 309 -25.60 8.17 13.44
N GLU A 310 -24.72 8.27 14.44
CA GLU A 310 -24.00 9.50 14.75
C GLU A 310 -23.02 9.86 13.64
N LEU A 311 -22.77 11.17 13.46
CA LEU A 311 -21.83 11.65 12.45
C LEU A 311 -20.39 11.44 12.91
N GLU A 312 -19.66 10.60 12.19
CA GLU A 312 -18.23 10.38 12.39
C GLU A 312 -17.45 11.35 11.47
N ILE A 313 -16.53 12.13 12.04
CA ILE A 313 -15.72 13.11 11.29
C ILE A 313 -14.33 12.54 11.04
N ASN A 314 -13.92 12.42 9.78
CA ASN A 314 -12.63 11.87 9.35
C ASN A 314 -12.24 10.58 10.09
N PRO A 315 -13.10 9.56 10.13
CA PRO A 315 -12.89 8.42 11.00
C PRO A 315 -11.67 7.60 10.59
N VAL A 316 -10.90 7.20 11.59
CA VAL A 316 -9.85 6.20 11.48
C VAL A 316 -10.26 5.01 12.34
N ARG A 317 -10.38 3.84 11.73
CA ARG A 317 -10.67 2.62 12.49
C ARG A 317 -9.39 2.04 13.07
N ILE A 318 -9.29 2.01 14.39
CA ILE A 318 -8.20 1.38 15.13
C ILE A 318 -8.79 0.33 16.08
N ASP A 319 -8.61 -0.92 15.77
CA ASP A 319 -8.85 -2.03 16.67
C ASP A 319 -7.51 -2.43 17.30
N GLU A 320 -7.31 -2.11 18.57
CA GLU A 320 -6.04 -2.33 19.27
C GLU A 320 -5.65 -3.81 19.36
N THR A 321 -6.60 -4.71 19.20
CA THR A 321 -6.35 -6.16 19.22
C THR A 321 -6.00 -6.73 17.85
N ALA A 322 -6.12 -5.95 16.77
CA ALA A 322 -5.79 -6.37 15.42
C ALA A 322 -4.30 -6.17 15.11
N ASN A 323 -3.78 -7.05 14.27
CA ASN A 323 -2.45 -6.89 13.65
C ASN A 323 -2.53 -6.62 12.15
N ASP A 324 -3.74 -6.64 11.60
CA ASP A 324 -3.96 -6.47 10.18
C ASP A 324 -4.22 -5.01 9.82
N ARG A 325 -3.67 -4.59 8.68
CA ARG A 325 -3.85 -3.27 8.09
C ARG A 325 -4.83 -3.35 6.93
N PRO A 326 -5.78 -2.42 6.83
CA PRO A 326 -6.66 -2.38 5.68
C PRO A 326 -5.86 -2.06 4.42
N SER A 327 -6.21 -2.72 3.32
CA SER A 327 -5.72 -2.37 2.00
C SER A 327 -6.86 -2.42 0.99
N TYR A 328 -6.75 -1.68 -0.10
CA TYR A 328 -7.81 -1.52 -1.08
C TYR A 328 -7.31 -1.82 -2.50
N GLY A 329 -8.26 -1.94 -3.43
CA GLY A 329 -7.98 -2.04 -4.86
C GLY A 329 -7.74 -3.46 -5.38
N GLY A 330 -7.32 -4.39 -4.54
CA GLY A 330 -6.83 -5.69 -5.01
C GLY A 330 -5.55 -5.51 -5.84
N SER A 331 -5.11 -6.54 -6.57
CA SER A 331 -3.82 -6.47 -7.25
C SER A 331 -3.80 -7.29 -8.54
N TRP A 332 -2.71 -7.14 -9.31
CA TRP A 332 -2.41 -7.96 -10.49
C TRP A 332 -2.51 -9.49 -10.23
N ARG A 333 -2.37 -9.90 -8.98
CA ARG A 333 -2.43 -11.31 -8.55
C ARG A 333 -3.83 -11.75 -8.10
N SER A 334 -4.71 -10.81 -7.78
CA SER A 334 -6.03 -11.05 -7.21
C SER A 334 -7.06 -11.33 -8.30
N GLY A 335 -8.10 -12.11 -7.99
CA GLY A 335 -9.31 -12.16 -8.80
C GLY A 335 -10.10 -10.85 -8.71
N ALA A 336 -11.03 -10.63 -9.64
CA ALA A 336 -11.85 -9.42 -9.70
C ALA A 336 -12.61 -9.12 -8.39
N GLY A 337 -12.96 -10.14 -7.62
CA GLY A 337 -13.63 -9.97 -6.32
C GLY A 337 -12.84 -9.19 -5.28
N SER A 338 -11.51 -9.12 -5.38
CA SER A 338 -10.67 -8.31 -4.49
C SER A 338 -10.50 -6.86 -4.98
N ALA A 339 -10.80 -6.58 -6.24
CA ALA A 339 -10.68 -5.25 -6.85
C ALA A 339 -11.96 -4.40 -6.69
N ILE A 340 -12.97 -4.93 -6.00
CA ILE A 340 -14.25 -4.25 -5.74
C ILE A 340 -14.03 -3.08 -4.78
N VAL A 341 -14.68 -1.95 -5.02
CA VAL A 341 -14.51 -0.69 -4.27
C VAL A 341 -14.76 -0.78 -2.77
N HIS A 342 -15.45 -1.79 -2.30
CA HIS A 342 -15.73 -2.04 -0.88
C HIS A 342 -14.97 -3.25 -0.31
N SER A 343 -14.09 -3.86 -1.10
CA SER A 343 -13.26 -4.99 -0.66
C SER A 343 -11.96 -4.46 -0.07
N PHE A 344 -11.70 -4.82 1.17
CA PHE A 344 -10.47 -4.46 1.87
C PHE A 344 -9.84 -5.73 2.48
N PRO A 345 -8.98 -6.41 1.71
CA PRO A 345 -8.21 -7.52 2.26
C PRO A 345 -7.31 -7.03 3.40
N ALA A 346 -7.03 -7.96 4.32
CA ALA A 346 -6.08 -7.77 5.39
C ALA A 346 -4.65 -7.99 4.92
N ASN A 347 -3.75 -7.12 5.30
CA ASN A 347 -2.31 -7.33 5.14
C ASN A 347 -1.63 -7.19 6.51
N ASN A 348 -0.78 -8.15 6.84
CA ASN A 348 0.06 -8.05 8.02
C ASN A 348 1.03 -6.87 7.86
N ASP A 349 1.23 -6.10 8.91
CA ASP A 349 2.01 -4.86 8.88
C ASP A 349 3.52 -5.05 8.70
N SER A 350 4.04 -6.22 9.09
CA SER A 350 5.47 -6.57 9.00
C SER A 350 5.83 -7.35 7.73
N PHE A 351 4.86 -7.70 6.90
CA PHE A 351 5.07 -8.57 5.75
C PHE A 351 5.16 -7.77 4.45
N SER A 352 6.23 -7.99 3.69
CA SER A 352 6.42 -7.45 2.35
C SER A 352 6.06 -8.48 1.28
N ASN A 353 5.37 -8.08 0.23
CA ASN A 353 4.98 -8.96 -0.87
C ASN A 353 4.92 -8.23 -2.22
N ALA A 354 4.93 -8.99 -3.32
CA ALA A 354 5.01 -8.46 -4.68
C ALA A 354 3.69 -7.86 -5.22
N ASN A 355 2.66 -7.76 -4.39
CA ASN A 355 1.33 -7.33 -4.83
C ASN A 355 0.69 -6.28 -3.91
N THR A 356 1.46 -5.73 -2.97
CA THR A 356 1.01 -4.66 -2.09
C THR A 356 1.98 -3.49 -2.15
N GLY A 357 1.43 -2.33 -2.44
CA GLY A 357 2.07 -1.02 -2.45
C GLY A 357 1.22 0.01 -1.71
N PHE A 358 1.25 1.26 -2.14
CA PHE A 358 0.46 2.33 -1.51
C PHE A 358 0.34 3.56 -2.40
N ARG A 359 -0.59 4.43 -2.07
CA ARG A 359 -0.61 5.82 -2.53
C ARG A 359 -0.64 6.77 -1.36
N VAL A 360 -0.26 8.02 -1.59
CA VAL A 360 -0.22 9.04 -0.54
C VAL A 360 -1.44 9.94 -0.58
N VAL A 361 -1.80 10.47 0.58
CA VAL A 361 -2.74 11.59 0.72
C VAL A 361 -2.11 12.68 1.58
N ARG A 362 -2.66 13.89 1.49
CA ARG A 362 -2.46 14.95 2.48
C ARG A 362 -3.75 15.72 2.70
N SER A 363 -3.87 16.36 3.84
CA SER A 363 -5.05 17.19 4.13
C SER A 363 -5.19 18.31 3.10
N GLY A 364 -6.43 18.65 2.74
CA GLY A 364 -6.74 19.86 2.00
C GLY A 364 -6.48 21.09 2.88
N ASP A 365 -6.05 22.15 2.27
CA ASP A 365 -5.85 23.45 2.95
C ASP A 365 -7.21 24.07 3.32
#